data_a3fbe16f374ed6658d041ff647507ba2
#
_entry.id   a3fbe16f374ed6658d041ff647507ba2
#
_cell.length_a   1.000
_cell.length_b   1.000
_cell.length_c   1.000
_cell.angle_alpha   90.00
_cell.angle_beta   90.00
_cell.angle_gamma   90.00
#
_symmetry.space_group_name_H-M   'P 1'
#
loop_
_entity.id
_entity.type
_entity.pdbx_description
1 polymer ?
#
loop_
_entity_poly.entity_id
_entity_poly.type
_entity_poly.pdbx_seq_one_letter_code
_entity_poly.pdbx_strand_id
1 'polypeptide(L)'
;LFINGCTLPHPERYRVAHQIEQLISQGLTADSVFYDRLSLDQLKYYRGFVFFRCPITDTVRNFIKQANYFNKTCFFDIDDLVIDQKYTDSIEYVQKMSDEDKHLYNDGVNRMRETLTLCSHAITTTTQLQEELQKYIKGQVLINRNVASDEMISRSNAAIKAVNKNEDKVIIGYFSGSITHNEDFDLVIPSLIK
;
A
#
# COMPACT_ATOMS: atom_id res chain seq x y z
N LEU A 1 13.90 6.08 3.80
CA LEU A 1 13.84 4.62 3.73
C LEU A 1 12.40 4.16 3.75
N PHE A 2 12.04 3.24 2.84
CA PHE A 2 10.76 2.52 2.88
C PHE A 2 10.94 1.20 3.63
N ILE A 3 10.06 0.94 4.58
CA ILE A 3 9.97 -0.31 5.33
C ILE A 3 8.73 -1.05 4.82
N ASN A 4 8.97 -2.06 3.99
CA ASN A 4 7.92 -2.85 3.35
C ASN A 4 7.43 -3.96 4.29
N GLY A 5 6.15 -3.96 4.63
CA GLY A 5 5.49 -5.03 5.39
C GLY A 5 4.58 -5.92 4.54
N CYS A 6 4.52 -5.68 3.23
CA CYS A 6 3.63 -6.40 2.33
C CYS A 6 4.40 -7.41 1.48
N THR A 7 3.92 -8.65 1.44
CA THR A 7 4.50 -9.72 0.60
C THR A 7 3.89 -9.80 -0.79
N LEU A 8 2.80 -9.04 -1.04
CA LEU A 8 2.14 -9.02 -2.34
C LEU A 8 2.90 -8.10 -3.31
N PRO A 9 3.28 -8.57 -4.50
CA PRO A 9 4.15 -7.82 -5.41
C PRO A 9 3.46 -6.60 -6.04
N HIS A 10 2.13 -6.63 -6.23
CA HIS A 10 1.42 -5.52 -6.87
C HIS A 10 1.33 -4.27 -6.00
N PRO A 11 0.83 -4.33 -4.73
CA PRO A 11 0.82 -3.16 -3.86
C PRO A 11 2.23 -2.64 -3.57
N GLU A 12 3.22 -3.54 -3.36
CA GLU A 12 4.61 -3.17 -3.15
C GLU A 12 5.16 -2.35 -4.32
N ARG A 13 4.90 -2.77 -5.57
CA ARG A 13 5.34 -2.05 -6.76
C ARG A 13 4.88 -0.60 -6.76
N TYR A 14 3.58 -0.35 -6.53
CA TYR A 14 3.01 1.00 -6.60
C TYR A 14 3.39 1.87 -5.39
N ARG A 15 3.46 1.25 -4.21
CA ARG A 15 3.63 2.01 -2.97
C ARG A 15 5.08 2.10 -2.48
N VAL A 16 5.98 1.23 -2.95
CA VAL A 16 7.39 1.24 -2.58
C VAL A 16 8.26 1.52 -3.81
N ALA A 17 8.26 0.62 -4.81
CA ALA A 17 9.18 0.73 -5.93
C ALA A 17 8.98 2.01 -6.77
N HIS A 18 7.74 2.33 -7.17
CA HIS A 18 7.45 3.55 -7.94
C HIS A 18 7.71 4.83 -7.12
N GLN A 19 7.49 4.80 -5.81
CA GLN A 19 7.78 5.94 -4.95
C GLN A 19 9.29 6.19 -4.85
N ILE A 20 10.09 5.14 -4.76
CA ILE A 20 11.55 5.22 -4.79
C ILE A 20 12.02 5.78 -6.13
N GLU A 21 11.52 5.26 -7.25
CA GLU A 21 11.81 5.77 -8.60
C GLU A 21 11.52 7.28 -8.69
N GLN A 22 10.36 7.70 -8.21
CA GLN A 22 9.94 9.10 -8.19
C GLN A 22 10.85 9.98 -7.35
N LEU A 23 11.25 9.54 -6.16
CA LEU A 23 12.19 10.28 -5.29
C LEU A 23 13.56 10.39 -5.93
N ILE A 24 14.07 9.31 -6.52
CA ILE A 24 15.36 9.29 -7.20
C ILE A 24 15.34 10.23 -8.41
N SER A 25 14.26 10.28 -9.18
CA SER A 25 14.11 11.21 -10.32
C SER A 25 14.14 12.68 -9.91
N GLN A 26 13.83 12.98 -8.64
CA GLN A 26 13.93 14.31 -8.05
C GLN A 26 15.29 14.56 -7.36
N GLY A 27 16.29 13.69 -7.55
CA GLY A 27 17.62 13.82 -6.97
C GLY A 27 17.71 13.45 -5.49
N LEU A 28 16.71 12.76 -4.95
CA LEU A 28 16.71 12.28 -3.57
C LEU A 28 17.22 10.83 -3.50
N THR A 29 17.86 10.47 -2.40
CA THR A 29 18.24 9.08 -2.13
C THR A 29 17.09 8.38 -1.43
N ALA A 30 16.65 7.25 -2.00
CA ALA A 30 15.58 6.43 -1.44
C ALA A 30 15.90 4.94 -1.65
N ASP A 31 15.62 4.14 -0.63
CA ASP A 31 15.84 2.70 -0.61
C ASP A 31 14.68 2.00 0.11
N SER A 32 14.60 0.68 -0.02
CA SER A 32 13.65 -0.14 0.72
C SER A 32 14.31 -1.28 1.48
N VAL A 33 13.64 -1.70 2.54
CA VAL A 33 13.98 -2.90 3.31
C VAL A 33 12.68 -3.61 3.69
N PHE A 34 12.70 -4.94 3.71
CA PHE A 34 11.58 -5.69 4.29
C PHE A 34 11.63 -5.58 5.81
N TYR A 35 10.48 -5.48 6.47
CA TYR A 35 10.39 -5.11 7.90
C TYR A 35 11.13 -6.06 8.86
N ASP A 36 11.32 -7.34 8.47
CA ASP A 36 12.07 -8.32 9.25
C ASP A 36 13.60 -8.08 9.26
N ARG A 37 14.09 -7.29 8.29
CA ARG A 37 15.50 -6.87 8.16
C ARG A 37 15.76 -5.45 8.64
N LEU A 38 14.74 -4.82 9.27
CA LEU A 38 14.88 -3.48 9.81
C LEU A 38 15.91 -3.46 10.96
N SER A 39 16.84 -2.51 10.90
CA SER A 39 17.89 -2.33 11.90
C SER A 39 17.97 -0.89 12.37
N LEU A 40 18.27 -0.67 13.64
CA LEU A 40 18.48 0.67 14.20
C LEU A 40 19.64 1.43 13.54
N ASP A 41 20.59 0.74 12.95
CA ASP A 41 21.70 1.38 12.23
C ASP A 41 21.21 2.22 11.05
N GLN A 42 20.09 1.87 10.44
CA GLN A 42 19.48 2.61 9.33
C GLN A 42 19.02 4.01 9.74
N LEU A 43 18.79 4.25 11.04
CA LEU A 43 18.53 5.59 11.56
C LEU A 43 19.65 6.59 11.25
N LYS A 44 20.88 6.14 11.08
CA LYS A 44 22.04 7.03 10.81
C LYS A 44 22.01 7.61 9.40
N TYR A 45 21.43 6.89 8.46
CA TYR A 45 21.57 7.17 7.02
C TYR A 45 20.36 7.91 6.44
N TYR A 46 19.17 7.81 7.05
CA TYR A 46 17.94 8.36 6.49
C TYR A 46 17.32 9.42 7.41
N ARG A 47 16.63 10.39 6.80
CA ARG A 47 15.93 11.45 7.52
C ARG A 47 14.45 11.15 7.74
N GLY A 48 13.84 10.35 6.88
CA GLY A 48 12.43 9.98 6.93
C GLY A 48 12.24 8.49 6.67
N PHE A 49 11.16 7.94 7.22
CA PHE A 49 10.83 6.52 7.18
C PHE A 49 9.38 6.34 6.79
N VAL A 50 9.12 5.49 5.81
CA VAL A 50 7.78 5.17 5.33
C VAL A 50 7.51 3.69 5.59
N PHE A 51 6.57 3.40 6.46
CA PHE A 51 6.15 2.04 6.83
C PHE A 51 4.95 1.65 5.98
N PHE A 52 5.19 0.94 4.88
CA PHE A 52 4.13 0.49 3.98
C PHE A 52 3.52 -0.83 4.45
N ARG A 53 2.21 -0.82 4.77
CA ARG A 53 1.45 -1.99 5.27
C ARG A 53 2.25 -2.78 6.33
N CYS A 54 3.03 -2.08 7.14
CA CYS A 54 3.99 -2.69 8.04
C CYS A 54 3.32 -3.10 9.36
N PRO A 55 3.30 -4.40 9.70
CA PRO A 55 2.78 -4.84 10.98
C PRO A 55 3.76 -4.47 12.09
N ILE A 56 3.22 -4.16 13.28
CA ILE A 56 4.05 -3.90 14.44
C ILE A 56 4.82 -5.15 14.87
N THR A 57 6.09 -4.97 15.19
CA THR A 57 6.95 -5.91 15.90
C THR A 57 7.71 -5.14 16.97
N ASP A 58 8.39 -5.83 17.88
CA ASP A 58 9.24 -5.14 18.87
C ASP A 58 10.33 -4.32 18.19
N THR A 59 10.90 -4.81 17.10
CA THR A 59 11.90 -4.09 16.30
C THR A 59 11.30 -2.83 15.68
N VAL A 60 10.13 -2.93 15.02
CA VAL A 60 9.44 -1.78 14.40
C VAL A 60 9.06 -0.75 15.45
N ARG A 61 8.51 -1.20 16.58
CA ARG A 61 8.14 -0.33 17.71
C ARG A 61 9.34 0.44 18.25
N ASN A 62 10.44 -0.26 18.50
CA ASN A 62 11.67 0.35 19.00
C ASN A 62 12.26 1.31 17.97
N PHE A 63 12.24 0.94 16.69
CA PHE A 63 12.73 1.80 15.61
C PHE A 63 11.97 3.12 15.55
N ILE A 64 10.62 3.08 15.56
CA ILE A 64 9.79 4.30 15.53
C ILE A 64 10.06 5.16 16.77
N LYS A 65 10.17 4.57 17.96
CA LYS A 65 10.51 5.30 19.19
C LYS A 65 11.85 6.01 19.07
N GLN A 66 12.87 5.34 18.55
CA GLN A 66 14.21 5.92 18.36
C GLN A 66 14.20 6.99 17.26
N ALA A 67 13.48 6.77 16.15
CA ALA A 67 13.32 7.78 15.11
C ALA A 67 12.69 9.06 15.66
N ASN A 68 11.62 8.93 16.43
CA ASN A 68 10.96 10.07 17.08
C ASN A 68 11.89 10.77 18.09
N TYR A 69 12.68 10.03 18.88
CA TYR A 69 13.68 10.60 19.80
C TYR A 69 14.72 11.45 19.06
N PHE A 70 15.12 11.04 17.86
CA PHE A 70 16.04 11.79 17.00
C PHE A 70 15.34 12.83 16.09
N ASN A 71 14.08 13.17 16.34
CA ASN A 71 13.28 14.10 15.55
C ASN A 71 13.20 13.73 14.05
N LYS A 72 13.18 12.44 13.74
CA LYS A 72 13.01 11.93 12.39
C LYS A 72 11.55 11.59 12.15
N THR A 73 11.07 11.88 10.93
CA THR A 73 9.67 11.71 10.58
C THR A 73 9.37 10.26 10.17
N CYS A 74 8.34 9.68 10.80
CA CYS A 74 7.80 8.39 10.43
C CYS A 74 6.41 8.57 9.80
N PHE A 75 6.23 7.98 8.62
CA PHE A 75 4.97 7.91 7.90
C PHE A 75 4.49 6.47 7.87
N PHE A 76 3.18 6.26 8.04
CA PHE A 76 2.55 5.00 7.69
C PHE A 76 1.92 5.13 6.32
N ASP A 77 2.16 4.18 5.42
CA ASP A 77 1.59 4.19 4.07
C ASP A 77 0.66 3.00 3.88
N ILE A 78 -0.55 3.26 3.39
CA ILE A 78 -1.52 2.23 3.07
C ILE A 78 -2.47 2.70 1.96
N ASP A 79 -2.80 1.79 1.06
CA ASP A 79 -3.65 2.01 -0.11
C ASP A 79 -5.02 1.31 0.00
N ASP A 80 -5.31 0.70 1.16
CA ASP A 80 -6.52 -0.08 1.43
C ASP A 80 -6.95 0.06 2.90
N LEU A 81 -8.23 -0.20 3.24
CA LEU A 81 -8.78 -0.08 4.60
C LEU A 81 -8.62 -1.37 5.43
N VAL A 82 -7.41 -1.92 5.48
CA VAL A 82 -7.09 -3.13 6.26
C VAL A 82 -6.40 -2.79 7.59
N ILE A 83 -6.93 -1.76 8.29
CA ILE A 83 -6.38 -1.25 9.56
C ILE A 83 -7.34 -1.40 10.75
N ASP A 84 -8.57 -1.79 10.50
CA ASP A 84 -9.57 -2.01 11.54
C ASP A 84 -10.58 -3.05 11.08
N GLN A 85 -10.95 -3.97 11.98
CA GLN A 85 -11.92 -5.04 11.70
C GLN A 85 -13.27 -4.50 11.24
N LYS A 86 -13.69 -3.32 11.70
CA LYS A 86 -14.95 -2.68 11.26
C LYS A 86 -15.03 -2.48 9.73
N TYR A 87 -13.89 -2.39 9.04
CA TYR A 87 -13.84 -2.30 7.58
C TYR A 87 -13.73 -3.66 6.91
N THR A 88 -13.08 -4.62 7.58
CA THR A 88 -12.76 -5.92 6.98
C THR A 88 -13.79 -6.99 7.29
N ASP A 89 -14.58 -6.86 8.37
CA ASP A 89 -15.60 -7.85 8.74
C ASP A 89 -16.73 -7.98 7.71
N SER A 90 -16.98 -6.97 6.89
CA SER A 90 -17.97 -7.00 5.81
C SER A 90 -17.48 -7.66 4.52
N ILE A 91 -16.16 -7.90 4.39
CA ILE A 91 -15.59 -8.51 3.19
C ILE A 91 -16.01 -9.98 3.13
N GLU A 92 -16.72 -10.38 2.07
CA GLU A 92 -17.26 -11.74 1.90
C GLU A 92 -16.15 -12.81 2.04
N TYR A 93 -14.97 -12.56 1.47
CA TYR A 93 -13.83 -13.47 1.60
C TYR A 93 -13.42 -13.67 3.06
N VAL A 94 -13.39 -12.59 3.87
CA VAL A 94 -13.04 -12.67 5.29
C VAL A 94 -14.13 -13.40 6.09
N GLN A 95 -15.40 -13.23 5.71
CA GLN A 95 -16.51 -13.95 6.36
C GLN A 95 -16.45 -15.47 6.11
N LYS A 96 -15.92 -15.90 4.96
CA LYS A 96 -15.79 -17.31 4.57
C LYS A 96 -14.51 -17.98 5.08
N MET A 97 -13.62 -17.27 5.75
CA MET A 97 -12.42 -17.82 6.36
C MET A 97 -12.78 -18.79 7.50
N SER A 98 -11.89 -19.75 7.76
CA SER A 98 -11.92 -20.50 9.02
C SER A 98 -11.72 -19.56 10.22
N ASP A 99 -12.18 -19.96 11.40
CA ASP A 99 -11.98 -19.17 12.62
C ASP A 99 -10.49 -18.89 12.89
N GLU A 100 -9.63 -19.87 12.62
CA GLU A 100 -8.19 -19.74 12.78
C GLU A 100 -7.59 -18.71 11.80
N ASP A 101 -7.94 -18.82 10.50
CA ASP A 101 -7.46 -17.88 9.48
C ASP A 101 -8.00 -16.47 9.72
N LYS A 102 -9.26 -16.34 10.13
CA LYS A 102 -9.85 -15.06 10.50
C LYS A 102 -9.15 -14.43 11.69
N HIS A 103 -8.77 -15.23 12.68
CA HIS A 103 -8.00 -14.74 13.83
C HIS A 103 -6.62 -14.19 13.39
N LEU A 104 -5.90 -14.94 12.56
CA LEU A 104 -4.59 -14.53 12.02
C LEU A 104 -4.72 -13.26 11.16
N TYR A 105 -5.75 -13.19 10.33
CA TYR A 105 -6.03 -12.00 9.51
C TYR A 105 -6.27 -10.76 10.38
N ASN A 106 -7.12 -10.91 11.39
CA ASN A 106 -7.48 -9.83 12.31
C ASN A 106 -6.28 -9.40 13.18
N ASP A 107 -5.40 -10.33 13.58
CA ASP A 107 -4.15 -9.98 14.24
C ASP A 107 -3.27 -9.11 13.33
N GLY A 108 -3.13 -9.47 12.06
CA GLY A 108 -2.42 -8.68 11.05
C GLY A 108 -2.98 -7.26 10.90
N VAL A 109 -4.30 -7.13 10.81
CA VAL A 109 -5.02 -5.84 10.75
C VAL A 109 -4.73 -4.99 11.98
N ASN A 110 -4.84 -5.55 13.18
CA ASN A 110 -4.57 -4.85 14.44
C ASN A 110 -3.10 -4.41 14.54
N ARG A 111 -2.17 -5.25 14.12
CA ARG A 111 -0.74 -4.93 14.13
C ARG A 111 -0.39 -3.79 13.15
N MET A 112 -1.02 -3.72 11.98
CA MET A 112 -0.87 -2.59 11.07
C MET A 112 -1.43 -1.30 11.66
N ARG A 113 -2.61 -1.35 12.29
CA ARG A 113 -3.20 -0.20 12.99
C ARG A 113 -2.27 0.32 14.09
N GLU A 114 -1.62 -0.55 14.82
CA GLU A 114 -0.69 -0.14 15.87
C GLU A 114 0.52 0.61 15.29
N THR A 115 1.09 0.15 14.18
CA THR A 115 2.17 0.89 13.48
C THR A 115 1.68 2.27 13.03
N LEU A 116 0.47 2.34 12.43
CA LEU A 116 -0.14 3.61 12.03
C LEU A 116 -0.21 4.61 13.19
N THR A 117 -0.69 4.18 14.36
CA THR A 117 -0.86 5.06 15.53
C THR A 117 0.44 5.53 16.16
N LEU A 118 1.56 4.83 15.92
CA LEU A 118 2.89 5.21 16.38
C LEU A 118 3.60 6.19 15.42
N CYS A 119 3.20 6.21 14.15
CA CYS A 119 3.74 7.13 13.16
C CYS A 119 3.21 8.55 13.38
N SER A 120 4.02 9.56 13.03
CA SER A 120 3.63 10.96 13.12
C SER A 120 2.65 11.40 12.04
N HIS A 121 2.75 10.78 10.85
CA HIS A 121 1.95 11.10 9.67
C HIS A 121 1.56 9.82 8.92
N ALA A 122 0.60 9.94 7.99
CA ALA A 122 0.27 8.85 7.08
C ALA A 122 0.26 9.31 5.61
N ILE A 123 0.35 8.35 4.70
CA ILE A 123 0.24 8.52 3.26
C ILE A 123 -0.80 7.53 2.75
N THR A 124 -1.64 7.96 1.81
CA THR A 124 -2.64 7.10 1.20
C THR A 124 -2.94 7.54 -0.25
N THR A 125 -3.91 6.88 -0.90
CA THR A 125 -4.16 7.06 -2.34
C THR A 125 -5.38 7.89 -2.69
N THR A 126 -6.39 7.96 -1.82
CA THR A 126 -7.67 8.64 -2.10
C THR A 126 -8.11 9.54 -0.96
N THR A 127 -8.99 10.48 -1.27
CA THR A 127 -9.58 11.38 -0.27
C THR A 127 -10.38 10.62 0.78
N GLN A 128 -11.12 9.58 0.37
CA GLN A 128 -11.90 8.78 1.30
C GLN A 128 -11.00 8.02 2.29
N LEU A 129 -9.91 7.42 1.82
CA LEU A 129 -8.91 6.80 2.69
C LEU A 129 -8.25 7.81 3.61
N GLN A 130 -7.97 9.03 3.12
CA GLN A 130 -7.43 10.10 3.94
C GLN A 130 -8.34 10.43 5.12
N GLU A 131 -9.64 10.62 4.87
CA GLU A 131 -10.64 10.92 5.90
C GLU A 131 -10.73 9.80 6.94
N GLU A 132 -10.68 8.54 6.50
CA GLU A 132 -10.72 7.40 7.42
C GLU A 132 -9.43 7.28 8.26
N LEU A 133 -8.26 7.42 7.65
CA LEU A 133 -6.97 7.36 8.35
C LEU A 133 -6.79 8.52 9.34
N GLN A 134 -7.33 9.71 9.03
CA GLN A 134 -7.25 10.87 9.91
C GLN A 134 -7.89 10.62 11.29
N LYS A 135 -8.79 9.64 11.41
CA LYS A 135 -9.40 9.25 12.69
C LYS A 135 -8.43 8.54 13.64
N TYR A 136 -7.33 8.03 13.12
CA TYR A 136 -6.34 7.23 13.87
C TYR A 136 -5.04 7.97 14.15
N ILE A 137 -4.76 9.07 13.46
CA ILE A 137 -3.49 9.77 13.52
C ILE A 137 -3.67 11.24 13.85
N LYS A 138 -2.77 11.79 14.67
CA LYS A 138 -2.83 13.22 15.07
C LYS A 138 -2.21 14.14 14.03
N GLY A 139 -1.23 13.66 13.27
CA GLY A 139 -0.55 14.41 12.25
C GLY A 139 -1.34 14.47 10.94
N GLN A 140 -0.67 14.84 9.87
CA GLN A 140 -1.30 14.95 8.55
C GLN A 140 -1.38 13.59 7.85
N VAL A 141 -2.47 13.36 7.14
CA VAL A 141 -2.59 12.29 6.16
C VAL A 141 -2.47 12.88 4.77
N LEU A 142 -1.44 12.47 4.05
CA LEU A 142 -1.11 12.97 2.72
C LEU A 142 -1.68 12.04 1.65
N ILE A 143 -2.14 12.62 0.54
CA ILE A 143 -2.56 11.83 -0.63
C ILE A 143 -1.41 11.76 -1.62
N ASN A 144 -0.95 10.52 -1.89
CA ASN A 144 -0.05 10.20 -2.98
C ASN A 144 -0.64 9.06 -3.81
N ARG A 145 -1.17 9.40 -4.98
CA ARG A 145 -1.91 8.47 -5.85
C ARG A 145 -0.97 7.46 -6.50
N ASN A 146 -1.50 6.28 -6.80
CA ASN A 146 -0.79 5.33 -7.65
C ASN A 146 -0.70 5.88 -9.07
N VAL A 147 0.50 5.85 -9.64
CA VAL A 147 0.79 6.32 -10.99
C VAL A 147 1.61 5.28 -11.75
N ALA A 148 1.61 5.36 -13.08
CA ALA A 148 2.48 4.52 -13.90
C ALA A 148 3.95 4.97 -13.75
N SER A 149 4.86 4.00 -13.66
CA SER A 149 6.29 4.26 -13.73
C SER A 149 6.75 4.50 -15.18
N ASP A 150 7.94 5.07 -15.36
CA ASP A 150 8.54 5.25 -16.68
C ASP A 150 8.74 3.93 -17.42
N GLU A 151 9.07 2.86 -16.69
CA GLU A 151 9.14 1.50 -17.24
C GLU A 151 7.78 1.02 -17.74
N MET A 152 6.69 1.22 -17.00
CA MET A 152 5.34 0.84 -17.44
C MET A 152 4.93 1.62 -18.68
N ILE A 153 5.22 2.92 -18.76
CA ILE A 153 4.96 3.76 -19.93
C ILE A 153 5.75 3.25 -21.13
N SER A 154 7.03 2.96 -20.95
CA SER A 154 7.89 2.44 -22.01
C SER A 154 7.40 1.10 -22.57
N ARG A 155 7.06 0.15 -21.69
CA ARG A 155 6.50 -1.16 -22.06
C ARG A 155 5.15 -1.03 -22.77
N SER A 156 4.27 -0.15 -22.28
CA SER A 156 2.98 0.13 -22.92
C SER A 156 3.16 0.66 -24.35
N ASN A 157 4.06 1.62 -24.54
CA ASN A 157 4.36 2.19 -25.84
C ASN A 157 4.94 1.14 -26.83
N ALA A 158 5.75 0.21 -26.34
CA ALA A 158 6.27 -0.89 -27.13
C ALA A 158 5.15 -1.88 -27.51
N ALA A 159 4.28 -2.23 -26.56
CA ALA A 159 3.16 -3.13 -26.77
C ALA A 159 2.15 -2.58 -27.79
N ILE A 160 1.81 -1.29 -27.72
CA ILE A 160 0.89 -0.63 -28.68
C ILE A 160 1.40 -0.76 -30.13
N LYS A 161 2.71 -0.66 -30.33
CA LYS A 161 3.33 -0.80 -31.66
C LYS A 161 3.31 -2.24 -32.19
N ALA A 162 3.29 -3.23 -31.29
CA ALA A 162 3.33 -4.64 -31.63
C ALA A 162 1.95 -5.29 -31.85
N VAL A 163 0.88 -4.64 -31.35
CA VAL A 163 -0.48 -5.19 -31.41
C VAL A 163 -1.21 -4.70 -32.65
N ASN A 164 -1.59 -5.62 -33.58
CA ASN A 164 -2.58 -5.35 -34.59
C ASN A 164 -3.97 -5.26 -33.95
N LYS A 165 -4.51 -4.07 -33.80
CA LYS A 165 -5.88 -3.87 -33.36
C LYS A 165 -6.84 -4.33 -34.44
N ASN A 166 -7.72 -5.27 -34.13
CA ASN A 166 -8.87 -5.56 -34.96
C ASN A 166 -9.88 -4.42 -34.79
N GLU A 167 -10.01 -3.55 -35.80
CA GLU A 167 -10.82 -2.32 -35.71
C GLU A 167 -12.33 -2.60 -35.64
N ASP A 168 -12.76 -3.83 -35.96
CA ASP A 168 -14.18 -4.21 -36.00
C ASP A 168 -14.75 -4.62 -34.63
N LYS A 169 -13.92 -4.70 -33.59
CA LYS A 169 -14.34 -5.16 -32.26
C LYS A 169 -13.78 -4.30 -31.15
N VAL A 170 -14.66 -3.91 -30.20
CA VAL A 170 -14.25 -3.35 -28.91
C VAL A 170 -13.99 -4.51 -27.97
N ILE A 171 -12.76 -4.62 -27.47
CA ILE A 171 -12.36 -5.62 -26.48
C ILE A 171 -12.31 -4.91 -25.12
N ILE A 172 -13.14 -5.38 -24.18
CA ILE A 172 -13.15 -4.90 -22.81
C ILE A 172 -12.49 -5.96 -21.95
N GLY A 173 -11.42 -5.59 -21.24
CA GLY A 173 -10.72 -6.47 -20.30
C GLY A 173 -10.85 -5.96 -18.87
N TYR A 174 -11.16 -6.85 -17.93
CA TYR A 174 -11.08 -6.62 -16.51
C TYR A 174 -9.95 -7.46 -15.91
N PHE A 175 -8.97 -6.79 -15.31
CA PHE A 175 -7.81 -7.44 -14.72
C PHE A 175 -7.87 -7.26 -13.21
N SER A 176 -8.13 -8.33 -12.47
CA SER A 176 -8.14 -8.34 -11.01
C SER A 176 -6.93 -9.10 -10.46
N GLY A 177 -6.30 -8.55 -9.44
CA GLY A 177 -5.15 -9.17 -8.76
C GLY A 177 -5.53 -10.11 -7.62
N SER A 178 -6.79 -10.09 -7.14
CA SER A 178 -7.24 -10.92 -6.04
C SER A 178 -8.73 -11.24 -6.13
N ILE A 179 -9.12 -12.33 -5.46
CA ILE A 179 -10.52 -12.81 -5.38
C ILE A 179 -11.43 -11.77 -4.69
N THR A 180 -10.88 -10.91 -3.84
CA THR A 180 -11.63 -9.87 -3.10
C THR A 180 -12.25 -8.79 -3.99
N HIS A 181 -11.88 -8.71 -5.28
CA HIS A 181 -12.40 -7.73 -6.24
C HIS A 181 -13.44 -8.30 -7.20
N ASN A 182 -13.92 -9.53 -7.02
CA ASN A 182 -14.93 -10.11 -7.89
C ASN A 182 -16.25 -9.33 -7.82
N GLU A 183 -16.64 -8.87 -6.64
CA GLU A 183 -17.86 -8.06 -6.44
C GLU A 183 -17.80 -6.72 -7.20
N ASP A 184 -16.60 -6.13 -7.35
CA ASP A 184 -16.42 -4.89 -8.11
C ASP A 184 -16.78 -5.09 -9.60
N PHE A 185 -16.47 -6.27 -10.14
CA PHE A 185 -16.80 -6.62 -11.52
C PHE A 185 -18.30 -6.85 -11.71
N ASP A 186 -18.97 -7.47 -10.74
CA ASP A 186 -20.40 -7.73 -10.77
C ASP A 186 -21.21 -6.43 -10.89
N LEU A 187 -20.72 -5.32 -10.32
CA LEU A 187 -21.34 -3.99 -10.47
C LEU A 187 -21.33 -3.48 -11.91
N VAL A 188 -20.36 -3.89 -12.73
CA VAL A 188 -20.17 -3.39 -14.09
C VAL A 188 -20.87 -4.28 -15.12
N ILE A 189 -21.05 -5.57 -14.85
CA ILE A 189 -21.68 -6.56 -15.75
C ILE A 189 -23.02 -6.07 -16.33
N PRO A 190 -23.97 -5.54 -15.55
CA PRO A 190 -25.27 -5.11 -16.08
C PRO A 190 -25.17 -3.98 -17.11
N SER A 191 -24.08 -3.20 -17.08
CA SER A 191 -23.83 -2.14 -18.06
C SER A 191 -23.17 -2.65 -19.34
N LEU A 192 -22.48 -3.80 -19.28
CA LEU A 192 -21.79 -4.42 -20.41
C LEU A 192 -22.72 -5.31 -21.26
N ILE A 193 -23.80 -5.83 -20.68
CA ILE A 193 -24.75 -6.75 -21.33
C ILE A 193 -25.88 -6.00 -22.07
N LYS A 194 -25.98 -4.69 -21.93
CA LYS A 194 -26.93 -3.84 -22.68
C LYS A 194 -26.43 -3.56 -24.10
#